data_2472e062268faea7d9b2c6dcb0704186
#
_entry.id   2472e062268faea7d9b2c6dcb0704186
#
_cell.length_a   1.000
_cell.length_b   1.000
_cell.length_c   1.000
_cell.angle_alpha   90.00
_cell.angle_beta   90.00
_cell.angle_gamma   90.00
#
_symmetry.space_group_name_H-M   'P 1'
#
loop_
_entity.id
_entity.type
_entity.pdbx_description
1 polymer ?
#
loop_
_entity_poly.entity_id
_entity_poly.type
_entity_poly.pdbx_seq_one_letter_code
_entity_poly.pdbx_strand_id
1 'polypeptide(L)'
;PRRLVIVESPTKATKTAGYLGPGYVVESSRGHVRDLPTSAAEVPARYKGQPWARTGVNVDADFTPIYVVSADKKATIRKLKTDLKESDELYLATDGDREGEAIAWHLLQELKPTVPVRRMVFHEITRDAIQEAVAHPRELDEDLVQAQETRRILDRLYGYEVSPVLWKKVMPRLSAGRVQSVATRLIVDRERERMAFRAASYWDLEATLDAGAEASPREFTARLVGLDDRRIAQ
;
A
#
# COMPACT_ATOMS: atom_id res chain seq x y z
N PRO A 1 -20.12 -10.60 -25.61
CA PRO A 1 -18.87 -9.84 -25.51
C PRO A 1 -17.94 -10.54 -24.51
N ARG A 2 -16.67 -10.68 -24.85
CA ARG A 2 -15.61 -11.19 -23.99
C ARG A 2 -14.98 -10.01 -23.26
N ARG A 3 -14.91 -10.05 -21.93
CA ARG A 3 -14.38 -8.97 -21.07
C ARG A 3 -13.14 -9.44 -20.35
N LEU A 4 -12.04 -8.73 -20.51
CA LEU A 4 -10.83 -8.98 -19.73
C LEU A 4 -10.88 -8.17 -18.43
N VAL A 5 -10.73 -8.84 -17.29
CA VAL A 5 -10.63 -8.22 -15.97
C VAL A 5 -9.23 -8.47 -15.42
N ILE A 6 -8.50 -7.42 -15.06
CA ILE A 6 -7.15 -7.54 -14.52
C ILE A 6 -7.16 -7.10 -13.05
N VAL A 7 -6.78 -8.00 -12.17
CA VAL A 7 -6.57 -7.78 -10.73
C VAL A 7 -5.08 -7.84 -10.38
N GLU A 8 -4.68 -7.40 -9.18
CA GLU A 8 -3.27 -7.37 -8.80
C GLU A 8 -2.69 -8.72 -8.34
N SER A 9 -3.53 -9.69 -7.90
CA SER A 9 -3.03 -10.96 -7.37
C SER A 9 -3.74 -12.19 -7.94
N PRO A 10 -3.05 -13.34 -8.07
CA PRO A 10 -3.66 -14.59 -8.56
C PRO A 10 -4.81 -15.08 -7.67
N THR A 11 -4.70 -14.91 -6.35
CA THR A 11 -5.76 -15.29 -5.41
C THR A 11 -7.04 -14.49 -5.63
N LYS A 12 -6.90 -13.17 -5.86
CA LYS A 12 -8.05 -12.32 -6.24
C LYS A 12 -8.63 -12.73 -7.58
N ALA A 13 -7.78 -13.06 -8.57
CA ALA A 13 -8.25 -13.49 -9.89
C ALA A 13 -9.18 -14.72 -9.81
N THR A 14 -8.75 -15.74 -9.07
CA THR A 14 -9.56 -16.97 -8.91
C THR A 14 -10.91 -16.68 -8.25
N LYS A 15 -10.92 -15.90 -7.17
CA LYS A 15 -12.17 -15.55 -6.46
C LYS A 15 -13.09 -14.69 -7.33
N THR A 16 -12.55 -13.64 -7.95
CA THR A 16 -13.32 -12.72 -8.81
C THR A 16 -13.94 -13.44 -10.00
N ALA A 17 -13.20 -14.35 -10.64
CA ALA A 17 -13.71 -15.16 -11.75
C ALA A 17 -14.95 -15.98 -11.34
N GLY A 18 -14.94 -16.55 -10.13
CA GLY A 18 -16.08 -17.32 -9.61
C GLY A 18 -17.36 -16.49 -9.39
N TYR A 19 -17.23 -15.18 -9.21
CA TYR A 19 -18.37 -14.28 -8.98
C TYR A 19 -18.87 -13.57 -10.24
N LEU A 20 -18.01 -13.36 -11.23
CA LEU A 20 -18.38 -12.68 -12.49
C LEU A 20 -19.09 -13.60 -13.49
N GLY A 21 -18.78 -14.90 -13.48
CA GLY A 21 -19.41 -15.87 -14.39
C GLY A 21 -18.91 -15.85 -15.83
N PRO A 22 -19.64 -16.50 -16.75
CA PRO A 22 -19.23 -16.63 -18.15
C PRO A 22 -19.19 -15.27 -18.87
N GLY A 23 -18.27 -15.14 -19.82
CA GLY A 23 -18.04 -13.88 -20.56
C GLY A 23 -16.95 -12.99 -19.97
N TYR A 24 -16.46 -13.30 -18.76
CA TYR A 24 -15.33 -12.63 -18.14
C TYR A 24 -14.10 -13.54 -18.11
N VAL A 25 -12.97 -13.01 -18.55
CA VAL A 25 -11.65 -13.61 -18.40
C VAL A 25 -10.92 -12.82 -17.33
N VAL A 26 -10.63 -13.44 -16.21
CA VAL A 26 -10.00 -12.76 -15.09
C VAL A 26 -8.54 -13.18 -14.98
N GLU A 27 -7.65 -12.21 -15.07
CA GLU A 27 -6.20 -12.42 -15.02
C GLU A 27 -5.55 -11.56 -13.94
N SER A 28 -4.32 -11.90 -13.57
CA SER A 28 -3.55 -11.17 -12.60
C SER A 28 -2.32 -10.51 -13.20
N SER A 29 -2.09 -9.23 -12.85
CA SER A 29 -0.84 -8.52 -13.13
C SER A 29 0.32 -9.00 -12.26
N ARG A 30 0.02 -9.69 -11.15
CA ARG A 30 0.98 -10.09 -10.12
C ARG A 30 1.71 -8.89 -9.50
N GLY A 31 0.96 -7.83 -9.19
CA GLY A 31 1.46 -6.56 -8.70
C GLY A 31 1.88 -5.60 -9.81
N HIS A 32 2.82 -4.70 -9.50
CA HIS A 32 3.34 -3.74 -10.48
C HIS A 32 3.98 -4.43 -11.68
N VAL A 33 3.67 -3.95 -12.88
CA VAL A 33 4.22 -4.50 -14.14
C VAL A 33 5.46 -3.77 -14.61
N ARG A 34 5.66 -2.54 -14.15
CA ARG A 34 6.88 -1.74 -14.40
C ARG A 34 7.25 -0.92 -13.18
N ASP A 35 8.51 -0.56 -13.07
CA ASP A 35 9.07 0.24 -11.98
C ASP A 35 10.27 1.05 -12.49
N LEU A 36 10.84 1.90 -11.62
CA LEU A 36 12.12 2.55 -11.87
C LEU A 36 13.23 1.50 -12.06
N PRO A 37 14.23 1.73 -12.92
CA PRO A 37 15.35 0.79 -13.11
C PRO A 37 16.01 0.43 -11.78
N THR A 38 16.31 -0.84 -11.57
CA THR A 38 17.03 -1.33 -10.38
C THR A 38 18.53 -1.44 -10.62
N SER A 39 18.94 -1.48 -11.87
CA SER A 39 20.35 -1.57 -12.29
C SER A 39 20.61 -0.77 -13.55
N ALA A 40 21.89 -0.45 -13.80
CA ALA A 40 22.30 0.24 -15.02
C ALA A 40 21.98 -0.55 -16.30
N ALA A 41 21.85 -1.89 -16.20
CA ALA A 41 21.49 -2.73 -17.34
C ALA A 41 20.04 -2.51 -17.80
N GLU A 42 19.14 -2.14 -16.89
CA GLU A 42 17.73 -1.89 -17.17
C GLU A 42 17.49 -0.49 -17.75
N VAL A 43 18.44 0.42 -17.60
CA VAL A 43 18.30 1.80 -18.13
C VAL A 43 18.27 1.75 -19.66
N PRO A 44 17.22 2.29 -20.30
CA PRO A 44 17.13 2.34 -21.77
C PRO A 44 18.33 3.05 -22.40
N ALA A 45 18.80 2.58 -23.55
CA ALA A 45 20.01 3.06 -24.22
C ALA A 45 20.03 4.60 -24.38
N ARG A 46 18.87 5.20 -24.71
CA ARG A 46 18.71 6.67 -24.88
C ARG A 46 19.04 7.50 -23.62
N TYR A 47 19.01 6.88 -22.45
CA TYR A 47 19.28 7.54 -21.16
C TYR A 47 20.61 7.13 -20.53
N LYS A 48 21.33 6.17 -21.13
CA LYS A 48 22.68 5.79 -20.68
C LYS A 48 23.62 6.98 -20.82
N GLY A 49 24.38 7.25 -19.76
CA GLY A 49 25.29 8.39 -19.72
C GLY A 49 24.69 9.69 -19.11
N GLN A 50 23.39 9.74 -18.88
CA GLN A 50 22.80 10.86 -18.16
C GLN A 50 23.16 10.79 -16.66
N PRO A 51 23.46 11.91 -15.99
CA PRO A 51 23.84 11.94 -14.57
C PRO A 51 22.79 11.29 -13.65
N TRP A 52 21.51 11.48 -13.98
CA TRP A 52 20.37 10.96 -13.25
C TRP A 52 19.94 9.52 -13.63
N ALA A 53 20.60 8.92 -14.63
CA ALA A 53 20.25 7.56 -15.06
C ALA A 53 20.35 6.52 -13.92
N ARG A 54 21.25 6.73 -12.96
CA ARG A 54 21.44 5.88 -11.77
C ARG A 54 20.19 5.83 -10.89
N THR A 55 19.54 6.95 -10.70
CA THR A 55 18.29 7.05 -9.91
C THR A 55 17.06 6.66 -10.72
N GLY A 56 17.13 6.80 -12.05
CA GLY A 56 16.01 6.64 -12.95
C GLY A 56 15.01 7.80 -12.87
N VAL A 57 15.42 8.95 -12.30
CA VAL A 57 14.59 10.15 -12.14
C VAL A 57 15.36 11.37 -12.59
N ASN A 58 14.81 12.11 -13.54
CA ASN A 58 15.38 13.36 -14.03
C ASN A 58 14.91 14.52 -13.16
N VAL A 59 15.71 14.91 -12.18
CA VAL A 59 15.36 16.00 -11.24
C VAL A 59 15.30 17.37 -11.90
N ASP A 60 16.03 17.59 -12.99
CA ASP A 60 16.08 18.84 -13.72
C ASP A 60 14.89 19.01 -14.72
N ALA A 61 14.14 17.93 -14.96
CA ALA A 61 12.97 17.93 -15.82
C ALA A 61 11.74 17.46 -15.03
N ASP A 62 11.38 18.23 -14.03
CA ASP A 62 10.19 18.01 -13.19
C ASP A 62 10.09 16.58 -12.62
N PHE A 63 11.22 16.07 -12.15
CA PHE A 63 11.32 14.72 -11.56
C PHE A 63 10.81 13.58 -12.46
N THR A 64 10.85 13.77 -13.78
CA THR A 64 10.36 12.77 -14.75
C THR A 64 11.03 11.41 -14.54
N PRO A 65 10.28 10.34 -14.25
CA PRO A 65 10.83 9.01 -14.01
C PRO A 65 11.05 8.23 -15.31
N ILE A 66 11.99 7.29 -15.27
CA ILE A 66 12.10 6.23 -16.27
C ILE A 66 11.39 4.99 -15.72
N TYR A 67 10.34 4.54 -16.41
CA TYR A 67 9.72 3.26 -16.10
C TYR A 67 10.17 2.17 -17.06
N VAL A 68 10.49 1.01 -16.50
CA VAL A 68 10.89 -0.18 -17.26
C VAL A 68 10.06 -1.38 -16.82
N VAL A 69 9.76 -2.26 -17.77
CA VAL A 69 9.15 -3.57 -17.46
C VAL A 69 10.26 -4.50 -17.00
N SER A 70 10.16 -4.97 -15.76
CA SER A 70 11.14 -5.93 -15.22
C SER A 70 11.09 -7.26 -15.97
N ALA A 71 12.21 -7.97 -15.98
CA ALA A 71 12.36 -9.19 -16.76
C ALA A 71 11.33 -10.26 -16.42
N ASP A 72 11.01 -10.42 -15.14
CA ASP A 72 10.02 -11.35 -14.60
C ASP A 72 8.57 -11.02 -15.02
N LYS A 73 8.27 -9.75 -15.37
CA LYS A 73 6.94 -9.29 -15.77
C LYS A 73 6.67 -9.40 -17.28
N LYS A 74 7.71 -9.59 -18.09
CA LYS A 74 7.57 -9.67 -19.56
C LYS A 74 6.62 -10.77 -20.03
N ALA A 75 6.64 -11.92 -19.36
CA ALA A 75 5.74 -13.03 -19.68
C ALA A 75 4.28 -12.69 -19.34
N THR A 76 4.05 -12.08 -18.16
CA THR A 76 2.73 -11.61 -17.73
C THR A 76 2.17 -10.58 -18.71
N ILE A 77 2.94 -9.57 -19.08
CA ILE A 77 2.51 -8.54 -20.06
C ILE A 77 2.18 -9.16 -21.41
N ARG A 78 2.98 -10.12 -21.90
CA ARG A 78 2.68 -10.81 -23.16
C ARG A 78 1.35 -11.56 -23.10
N LYS A 79 1.11 -12.29 -22.01
CA LYS A 79 -0.17 -12.99 -21.81
C LYS A 79 -1.34 -12.01 -21.79
N LEU A 80 -1.25 -10.95 -20.98
CA LEU A 80 -2.31 -9.94 -20.90
C LEU A 80 -2.58 -9.26 -22.25
N LYS A 81 -1.56 -9.00 -23.07
CA LYS A 81 -1.72 -8.47 -24.43
C LYS A 81 -2.42 -9.47 -25.35
N THR A 82 -2.19 -10.76 -25.19
CA THR A 82 -2.89 -11.80 -25.97
C THR A 82 -4.36 -11.86 -25.58
N ASP A 83 -4.65 -11.92 -24.28
CA ASP A 83 -6.03 -11.97 -23.77
C ASP A 83 -6.82 -10.71 -24.14
N LEU A 84 -6.16 -9.53 -24.11
CA LEU A 84 -6.77 -8.26 -24.49
C LEU A 84 -7.17 -8.20 -25.98
N LYS A 85 -6.37 -8.76 -26.88
CA LYS A 85 -6.68 -8.81 -28.32
C LYS A 85 -7.95 -9.60 -28.64
N GLU A 86 -8.30 -10.54 -27.78
CA GLU A 86 -9.49 -11.38 -27.90
C GLU A 86 -10.68 -10.84 -27.08
N SER A 87 -10.56 -9.64 -26.52
CA SER A 87 -11.55 -9.06 -25.62
C SER A 87 -12.16 -7.78 -26.20
N ASP A 88 -13.44 -7.58 -25.93
CA ASP A 88 -14.22 -6.42 -26.38
C ASP A 88 -14.15 -5.25 -25.41
N GLU A 89 -13.84 -5.51 -24.15
CA GLU A 89 -13.72 -4.51 -23.08
C GLU A 89 -12.60 -4.92 -22.10
N LEU A 90 -11.96 -3.93 -21.47
CA LEU A 90 -10.97 -4.09 -20.41
C LEU A 90 -11.49 -3.50 -19.11
N TYR A 91 -11.48 -4.29 -18.05
CA TYR A 91 -11.73 -3.86 -16.68
C TYR A 91 -10.44 -3.91 -15.87
N LEU A 92 -10.07 -2.80 -15.25
CA LEU A 92 -8.95 -2.73 -14.30
C LEU A 92 -9.53 -2.78 -12.88
N ALA A 93 -9.32 -3.91 -12.22
CA ALA A 93 -9.94 -4.27 -10.95
C ALA A 93 -8.92 -4.43 -9.82
N THR A 94 -7.90 -3.57 -9.83
CA THR A 94 -6.91 -3.43 -8.75
C THR A 94 -7.51 -2.68 -7.56
N ASP A 95 -6.84 -2.69 -6.40
CA ASP A 95 -7.34 -2.03 -5.19
C ASP A 95 -7.67 -0.56 -5.42
N GLY A 96 -8.58 -0.01 -4.60
CA GLY A 96 -9.03 1.37 -4.66
C GLY A 96 -8.12 2.36 -3.95
N ASP A 97 -6.89 1.98 -3.65
CA ASP A 97 -5.87 2.84 -3.05
C ASP A 97 -4.86 3.34 -4.11
N ARG A 98 -3.93 4.19 -3.70
CA ARG A 98 -2.91 4.75 -4.60
C ARG A 98 -2.02 3.69 -5.26
N GLU A 99 -1.74 2.57 -4.58
CA GLU A 99 -0.94 1.48 -5.17
C GLU A 99 -1.73 0.77 -6.27
N GLY A 100 -3.01 0.48 -6.03
CA GLY A 100 -3.88 -0.13 -7.04
C GLY A 100 -4.14 0.78 -8.23
N GLU A 101 -4.32 2.10 -8.02
CA GLU A 101 -4.45 3.06 -9.12
C GLU A 101 -3.18 3.14 -9.97
N ALA A 102 -2.00 3.15 -9.34
CA ALA A 102 -0.73 3.13 -10.07
C ALA A 102 -0.53 1.84 -10.87
N ILE A 103 -0.91 0.67 -10.33
CA ILE A 103 -0.89 -0.60 -11.07
C ILE A 103 -1.80 -0.51 -12.30
N ALA A 104 -3.03 0.00 -12.14
CA ALA A 104 -3.97 0.19 -13.24
C ALA A 104 -3.40 1.13 -14.31
N TRP A 105 -2.84 2.26 -13.92
CA TRP A 105 -2.22 3.22 -14.83
C TRP A 105 -1.02 2.61 -15.57
N HIS A 106 -0.14 1.88 -14.88
CA HIS A 106 0.99 1.19 -15.51
C HIS A 106 0.53 0.14 -16.51
N LEU A 107 -0.56 -0.58 -16.22
CA LEU A 107 -1.16 -1.53 -17.16
C LEU A 107 -1.67 -0.82 -18.43
N LEU A 108 -2.36 0.31 -18.28
CA LEU A 108 -2.82 1.10 -19.43
C LEU A 108 -1.67 1.53 -20.34
N GLN A 109 -0.59 2.03 -19.75
CA GLN A 109 0.58 2.49 -20.47
C GLN A 109 1.29 1.36 -21.25
N GLU A 110 1.29 0.13 -20.70
CA GLU A 110 1.95 -1.03 -21.30
C GLU A 110 1.07 -1.79 -22.28
N LEU A 111 -0.20 -1.95 -21.98
CA LEU A 111 -1.12 -2.71 -22.80
C LEU A 111 -1.64 -1.90 -24.02
N LYS A 112 -1.77 -0.57 -23.86
CA LYS A 112 -2.28 0.37 -24.87
C LYS A 112 -3.58 -0.14 -25.51
N PRO A 113 -4.64 -0.35 -24.72
CA PRO A 113 -5.87 -0.93 -25.18
C PRO A 113 -6.52 -0.05 -26.27
N THR A 114 -7.10 -0.69 -27.27
CA THR A 114 -7.94 -0.04 -28.30
C THR A 114 -9.43 -0.25 -28.05
N VAL A 115 -9.76 -1.03 -27.04
CA VAL A 115 -11.12 -1.32 -26.58
C VAL A 115 -11.48 -0.39 -25.41
N PRO A 116 -12.78 -0.21 -25.10
CA PRO A 116 -13.20 0.54 -23.93
C PRO A 116 -12.56 0.02 -22.64
N VAL A 117 -12.08 0.95 -21.82
CA VAL A 117 -11.45 0.66 -20.52
C VAL A 117 -12.35 1.16 -19.40
N ARG A 118 -12.51 0.35 -18.37
CA ARG A 118 -13.30 0.67 -17.20
C ARG A 118 -12.51 0.38 -15.92
N ARG A 119 -12.61 1.25 -14.94
CA ARG A 119 -12.05 1.05 -13.61
C ARG A 119 -13.10 0.46 -12.69
N MET A 120 -12.81 -0.71 -12.13
CA MET A 120 -13.68 -1.45 -11.22
C MET A 120 -13.04 -1.44 -9.83
N VAL A 121 -13.73 -0.88 -8.84
CA VAL A 121 -13.21 -0.76 -7.46
C VAL A 121 -14.15 -1.47 -6.49
N PHE A 122 -13.59 -2.34 -5.68
CA PHE A 122 -14.29 -3.00 -4.58
C PHE A 122 -13.34 -3.14 -3.38
N HIS A 123 -13.90 -3.01 -2.18
CA HIS A 123 -13.12 -3.07 -0.94
C HIS A 123 -13.13 -4.45 -0.29
N GLU A 124 -14.02 -5.33 -0.75
CA GLU A 124 -14.11 -6.71 -0.29
C GLU A 124 -14.38 -7.66 -1.47
N ILE A 125 -13.92 -8.90 -1.34
CA ILE A 125 -14.08 -9.91 -2.40
C ILE A 125 -15.33 -10.74 -2.09
N THR A 126 -16.49 -10.09 -2.17
CA THR A 126 -17.81 -10.72 -2.08
C THR A 126 -18.51 -10.64 -3.43
N ARG A 127 -19.52 -11.51 -3.65
CA ARG A 127 -20.29 -11.52 -4.90
C ARG A 127 -20.95 -10.16 -5.14
N ASP A 128 -21.61 -9.63 -4.12
CA ASP A 128 -22.39 -8.39 -4.23
C ASP A 128 -21.50 -7.19 -4.51
N ALA A 129 -20.37 -7.05 -3.80
CA ALA A 129 -19.41 -5.96 -4.03
C ALA A 129 -18.80 -6.01 -5.45
N ILE A 130 -18.51 -7.20 -5.97
CA ILE A 130 -17.96 -7.36 -7.33
C ILE A 130 -19.01 -7.06 -8.40
N GLN A 131 -20.24 -7.50 -8.23
CA GLN A 131 -21.33 -7.23 -9.17
C GLN A 131 -21.68 -5.73 -9.18
N GLU A 132 -21.71 -5.10 -8.01
CA GLU A 132 -21.91 -3.66 -7.88
C GLU A 132 -20.79 -2.87 -8.58
N ALA A 133 -19.53 -3.25 -8.38
CA ALA A 133 -18.39 -2.59 -9.02
C ALA A 133 -18.38 -2.74 -10.57
N VAL A 134 -18.90 -3.85 -11.10
CA VAL A 134 -19.09 -4.03 -12.55
C VAL A 134 -20.21 -3.15 -13.09
N ALA A 135 -21.31 -3.03 -12.33
CA ALA A 135 -22.46 -2.21 -12.72
C ALA A 135 -22.14 -0.70 -12.69
N HIS A 136 -21.27 -0.28 -11.78
CA HIS A 136 -20.90 1.11 -11.54
C HIS A 136 -19.39 1.35 -11.68
N PRO A 137 -18.79 1.13 -12.86
CA PRO A 137 -17.37 1.42 -13.07
C PRO A 137 -17.13 2.93 -13.05
N ARG A 138 -15.90 3.32 -12.69
CA ARG A 138 -15.44 4.71 -12.72
C ARG A 138 -14.27 4.91 -13.69
N GLU A 139 -13.80 6.12 -13.76
CA GLU A 139 -12.53 6.46 -14.41
C GLU A 139 -11.35 6.22 -13.45
N LEU A 140 -10.14 6.21 -14.01
CA LEU A 140 -8.91 6.17 -13.24
C LEU A 140 -8.76 7.46 -12.43
N ASP A 141 -8.32 7.34 -11.19
CA ASP A 141 -8.03 8.47 -10.32
C ASP A 141 -6.55 8.90 -10.50
N GLU A 142 -6.35 9.92 -11.32
CA GLU A 142 -5.02 10.42 -11.65
C GLU A 142 -4.32 11.07 -10.46
N ASP A 143 -5.05 11.64 -9.51
CA ASP A 143 -4.47 12.22 -8.29
C ASP A 143 -3.84 11.14 -7.41
N LEU A 144 -4.50 9.98 -7.28
CA LEU A 144 -3.93 8.83 -6.59
C LEU A 144 -2.72 8.25 -7.31
N VAL A 145 -2.74 8.23 -8.65
CA VAL A 145 -1.57 7.81 -9.45
C VAL A 145 -0.39 8.74 -9.18
N GLN A 146 -0.59 10.06 -9.24
CA GLN A 146 0.46 11.05 -8.96
C GLN A 146 0.97 10.96 -7.53
N ALA A 147 0.10 10.71 -6.56
CA ALA A 147 0.48 10.52 -5.17
C ALA A 147 1.40 9.31 -4.99
N GLN A 148 1.12 8.19 -5.67
CA GLN A 148 1.97 7.00 -5.65
C GLN A 148 3.30 7.26 -6.37
N GLU A 149 3.28 7.88 -7.55
CA GLU A 149 4.47 8.23 -8.31
C GLU A 149 5.40 9.15 -7.51
N THR A 150 4.87 10.21 -6.93
CA THR A 150 5.62 11.12 -6.05
C THR A 150 6.27 10.37 -4.89
N ARG A 151 5.52 9.51 -4.23
CA ARG A 151 6.07 8.67 -3.16
C ARG A 151 7.19 7.76 -3.66
N ARG A 152 7.00 7.10 -4.81
CA ARG A 152 7.98 6.19 -5.39
C ARG A 152 9.29 6.91 -5.75
N ILE A 153 9.17 8.10 -6.35
CA ILE A 153 10.31 8.96 -6.69
C ILE A 153 11.04 9.41 -5.42
N LEU A 154 10.31 9.91 -4.44
CA LEU A 154 10.88 10.36 -3.17
C LEU A 154 11.63 9.23 -2.45
N ASP A 155 11.05 8.03 -2.36
CA ASP A 155 11.70 6.88 -1.74
C ASP A 155 12.98 6.48 -2.48
N ARG A 156 13.00 6.58 -3.81
CA ARG A 156 14.17 6.32 -4.64
C ARG A 156 15.28 7.34 -4.38
N LEU A 157 14.95 8.62 -4.46
CA LEU A 157 15.94 9.70 -4.28
C LEU A 157 16.51 9.68 -2.86
N TYR A 158 15.63 9.58 -1.85
CA TYR A 158 16.06 9.50 -0.45
C TYR A 158 17.00 8.31 -0.20
N GLY A 159 16.62 7.12 -0.65
CA GLY A 159 17.43 5.92 -0.47
C GLY A 159 18.80 6.02 -1.13
N TYR A 160 18.88 6.57 -2.34
CA TYR A 160 20.14 6.68 -3.11
C TYR A 160 21.06 7.79 -2.59
N GLU A 161 20.52 8.85 -1.99
CA GLU A 161 21.33 9.94 -1.44
C GLU A 161 21.77 9.68 0.01
N VAL A 162 20.91 9.10 0.84
CA VAL A 162 21.19 8.91 2.27
C VAL A 162 21.97 7.61 2.55
N SER A 163 21.71 6.52 1.84
CA SER A 163 22.42 5.24 2.08
C SER A 163 23.94 5.36 1.97
N PRO A 164 24.53 6.09 0.98
CA PRO A 164 25.97 6.30 0.93
C PRO A 164 26.55 7.05 2.14
N VAL A 165 25.78 7.92 2.76
CA VAL A 165 26.18 8.60 4.01
C VAL A 165 26.32 7.59 5.14
N LEU A 166 25.37 6.66 5.26
CA LEU A 166 25.45 5.59 6.24
C LEU A 166 26.68 4.69 6.00
N TRP A 167 27.00 4.39 4.74
CA TRP A 167 28.19 3.58 4.42
C TRP A 167 29.48 4.23 4.84
N LYS A 168 29.57 5.56 4.72
CA LYS A 168 30.77 6.32 5.10
C LYS A 168 30.89 6.54 6.61
N LYS A 169 29.76 6.69 7.31
CA LYS A 169 29.73 7.14 8.70
C LYS A 169 29.48 6.03 9.71
N VAL A 170 28.80 4.96 9.30
CA VAL A 170 28.41 3.86 10.19
C VAL A 170 29.01 2.55 9.69
N MET A 171 28.46 1.94 8.62
CA MET A 171 28.86 0.62 8.16
C MET A 171 28.42 0.41 6.69
N PRO A 172 29.23 -0.29 5.86
CA PRO A 172 28.82 -0.66 4.50
C PRO A 172 27.52 -1.50 4.48
N ARG A 173 26.79 -1.41 3.37
CA ARG A 173 25.55 -2.17 3.08
C ARG A 173 24.33 -1.81 3.94
N LEU A 174 24.39 -0.77 4.75
CA LEU A 174 23.18 -0.23 5.37
C LEU A 174 22.31 0.45 4.31
N SER A 175 21.00 0.41 4.50
CA SER A 175 20.07 1.16 3.67
C SER A 175 19.29 2.18 4.49
N ALA A 176 19.04 3.34 3.89
CA ALA A 176 18.13 4.35 4.43
C ALA A 176 16.80 4.30 3.69
N GLY A 177 15.71 4.51 4.40
CA GLY A 177 14.37 4.58 3.84
C GLY A 177 13.45 5.37 4.76
N ARG A 178 12.53 6.14 4.21
CA ARG A 178 11.62 6.99 5.00
C ARG A 178 10.79 6.16 5.99
N VAL A 179 10.18 5.08 5.55
CA VAL A 179 9.39 4.18 6.41
C VAL A 179 10.30 3.40 7.37
N GLN A 180 11.39 2.84 6.85
CA GLN A 180 12.36 2.07 7.63
C GLN A 180 12.95 2.87 8.78
N SER A 181 13.33 4.13 8.55
CA SER A 181 13.91 5.00 9.57
C SER A 181 12.92 5.32 10.69
N VAL A 182 11.66 5.62 10.35
CA VAL A 182 10.59 5.85 11.33
C VAL A 182 10.28 4.58 12.12
N ALA A 183 10.13 3.44 11.45
CA ALA A 183 9.85 2.16 12.12
C ALA A 183 10.96 1.79 13.11
N THR A 184 12.22 1.93 12.71
CA THR A 184 13.38 1.69 13.60
C THR A 184 13.34 2.62 14.81
N ARG A 185 13.03 3.92 14.62
CA ARG A 185 12.92 4.89 15.70
C ARG A 185 11.85 4.49 16.71
N LEU A 186 10.66 4.12 16.25
CA LEU A 186 9.56 3.68 17.12
C LEU A 186 9.94 2.45 17.96
N ILE A 187 10.62 1.48 17.34
CA ILE A 187 11.09 0.27 18.03
C ILE A 187 12.13 0.64 19.10
N VAL A 188 13.10 1.48 18.76
CA VAL A 188 14.16 1.90 19.69
C VAL A 188 13.57 2.70 20.86
N ASP A 189 12.64 3.60 20.60
CA ASP A 189 12.03 4.41 21.67
C ASP A 189 11.19 3.51 22.60
N ARG A 190 10.43 2.55 22.08
CA ARG A 190 9.69 1.57 22.87
C ARG A 190 10.63 0.67 23.69
N GLU A 191 11.74 0.23 23.12
CA GLU A 191 12.72 -0.58 23.86
C GLU A 191 13.37 0.21 24.99
N ARG A 192 13.65 1.50 24.80
CA ARG A 192 14.14 2.38 25.87
C ARG A 192 13.13 2.52 27.00
N GLU A 193 11.85 2.70 26.69
CA GLU A 193 10.76 2.71 27.67
C GLU A 193 10.71 1.37 28.45
N ARG A 194 10.81 0.25 27.72
CA ARG A 194 10.83 -1.10 28.32
C ARG A 194 12.00 -1.28 29.28
N MET A 195 13.20 -0.83 28.90
CA MET A 195 14.40 -0.91 29.75
C MET A 195 14.30 0.00 30.97
N ALA A 196 13.66 1.14 30.85
CA ALA A 196 13.45 2.09 31.93
C ALA A 196 12.29 1.69 32.87
N PHE A 197 11.43 0.78 32.42
CA PHE A 197 10.27 0.36 33.20
C PHE A 197 10.66 -0.35 34.48
N ARG A 198 10.11 0.12 35.57
CA ARG A 198 10.22 -0.54 36.87
C ARG A 198 8.89 -1.16 37.23
N ALA A 199 8.87 -2.47 37.36
CA ALA A 199 7.69 -3.18 37.83
C ALA A 199 7.34 -2.71 39.26
N ALA A 200 6.10 -2.33 39.44
CA ALA A 200 5.57 -1.96 40.75
C ALA A 200 4.27 -2.71 41.00
N SER A 201 4.01 -3.08 42.22
CA SER A 201 2.71 -3.59 42.65
C SER A 201 1.90 -2.43 43.23
N TYR A 202 0.62 -2.43 42.91
CA TYR A 202 -0.32 -1.48 43.50
C TYR A 202 -1.60 -2.23 43.89
N TRP A 203 -2.33 -1.61 44.79
CA TRP A 203 -3.62 -2.08 45.23
C TRP A 203 -4.63 -0.98 44.94
N ASP A 204 -5.80 -1.36 44.47
CA ASP A 204 -6.97 -0.51 44.46
C ASP A 204 -8.02 -1.08 45.43
N LEU A 205 -8.91 -0.22 45.89
CA LEU A 205 -10.01 -0.62 46.72
C LEU A 205 -11.31 -0.12 46.11
N GLU A 206 -12.19 -1.06 45.82
CA GLU A 206 -13.52 -0.81 45.37
C GLU A 206 -14.52 -1.38 46.35
N ALA A 207 -15.50 -0.59 46.78
CA ALA A 207 -16.52 -1.00 47.70
C ALA A 207 -17.91 -0.88 47.06
N THR A 208 -18.73 -1.92 47.18
CA THR A 208 -20.15 -1.83 46.91
C THR A 208 -20.87 -1.41 48.18
N LEU A 209 -21.54 -0.30 48.15
CA LEU A 209 -22.20 0.34 49.29
C LEU A 209 -23.72 0.31 49.10
N ASP A 210 -24.43 0.10 50.21
CA ASP A 210 -25.90 0.14 50.28
C ASP A 210 -26.35 1.50 50.84
N ALA A 211 -27.04 2.30 50.07
CA ALA A 211 -27.54 3.61 50.45
C ALA A 211 -28.84 3.57 51.27
N GLY A 212 -29.33 2.37 51.55
CA GLY A 212 -30.55 2.17 52.35
C GLY A 212 -31.80 1.92 51.46
N ALA A 213 -32.85 1.44 52.10
CA ALA A 213 -34.04 0.93 51.41
C ALA A 213 -34.82 2.00 50.58
N GLU A 214 -34.62 3.26 50.88
CA GLU A 214 -35.34 4.38 50.24
C GLU A 214 -34.54 5.03 49.09
N ALA A 215 -33.27 4.62 48.87
CA ALA A 215 -32.42 5.17 47.84
C ALA A 215 -32.62 4.47 46.49
N SER A 216 -32.47 5.26 45.41
CA SER A 216 -32.50 4.73 44.02
C SER A 216 -31.36 5.36 43.20
N PRO A 217 -30.34 4.56 42.80
CA PRO A 217 -30.14 3.12 43.09
C PRO A 217 -29.80 2.84 44.54
N ARG A 218 -30.23 1.70 45.06
CA ARG A 218 -29.93 1.27 46.43
C ARG A 218 -28.47 0.90 46.60
N GLU A 219 -27.89 0.23 45.65
CA GLU A 219 -26.49 -0.13 45.65
C GLU A 219 -25.69 0.75 44.68
N PHE A 220 -24.51 1.17 45.11
CA PHE A 220 -23.58 1.90 44.25
C PHE A 220 -22.14 1.47 44.56
N THR A 221 -21.29 1.62 43.54
CA THR A 221 -19.86 1.30 43.66
C THR A 221 -19.05 2.57 43.92
N ALA A 222 -18.17 2.52 44.90
CA ALA A 222 -17.24 3.58 45.24
C ALA A 222 -15.79 3.08 45.15
N ARG A 223 -14.93 3.86 44.53
CA ARG A 223 -13.50 3.54 44.39
C ARG A 223 -12.67 4.49 45.24
N LEU A 224 -11.68 3.96 45.93
CA LEU A 224 -10.77 4.77 46.72
C LEU A 224 -9.88 5.61 45.79
N VAL A 225 -9.95 6.93 45.88
CA VAL A 225 -9.19 7.88 45.05
C VAL A 225 -8.16 8.70 45.84
N GLY A 226 -8.21 8.66 47.15
CA GLY A 226 -7.29 9.38 48.04
C GLY A 226 -7.35 8.90 49.46
N LEU A 227 -6.30 9.15 50.21
CA LEU A 227 -6.19 8.89 51.64
C LEU A 227 -5.51 10.11 52.28
N ASP A 228 -6.07 10.62 53.38
CA ASP A 228 -5.51 11.75 54.12
C ASP A 228 -5.13 12.94 53.23
N ASP A 229 -6.07 13.40 52.38
CA ASP A 229 -5.89 14.48 51.41
C ASP A 229 -4.81 14.23 50.33
N ARG A 230 -4.26 13.07 50.28
CA ARG A 230 -3.34 12.66 49.21
C ARG A 230 -4.06 11.82 48.17
N ARG A 231 -3.97 12.26 46.96
CA ARG A 231 -4.51 11.50 45.81
C ARG A 231 -3.67 10.24 45.59
N ILE A 232 -4.32 9.09 45.46
CA ILE A 232 -3.63 7.84 45.11
C ILE A 232 -3.34 7.90 43.59
N ALA A 233 -2.10 7.62 43.21
CA ALA A 233 -1.73 7.49 41.79
C ALA A 233 -2.52 6.34 41.15
N GLN A 234 -3.15 6.65 40.05
CA GLN A 234 -3.86 5.67 39.19
C GLN A 234 -2.95 5.21 38.09
#